data_b0fa5920c04ebc6103b0f4b71abe2da5
#
_entry.id   b0fa5920c04ebc6103b0f4b71abe2da5
#
_cell.length_a   1.000
_cell.length_b   1.000
_cell.length_c   1.000
_cell.angle_alpha   90.00
_cell.angle_beta   90.00
_cell.angle_gamma   90.00
#
_symmetry.space_group_name_H-M   'P 1'
#
loop_
_entity.id
_entity.type
_entity.pdbx_description
1 polymer ?
#
loop_
_entity_poly.entity_id
_entity_poly.type
_entity_poly.pdbx_seq_one_letter_code
_entity_poly.pdbx_strand_id
1 'polypeptide(L)'
;MDSLPAYIAAQDEYNAILERCDSEIARGEEELTRCYVAFLDGQNSFPEPILRKRQKELQDMVDRGVILREQLKDWLVQAHDSLFTPIVATIDKAVERVCLRNNYAYAIDTDKAAYRFVNPAFGVDITALVIEEVVAPVPTEAVVDEAVEAAVEAENGDATAEEPVLTHEEQATDAPVIEVITE
;
A
#
# COMPACT_ATOMS: atom_id res chain seq x y z
N MET A 1 5.24 -1.39 12.90
CA MET A 1 5.68 -0.52 11.79
C MET A 1 6.16 0.84 12.28
N ASP A 2 5.68 1.32 13.40
CA ASP A 2 5.97 2.65 13.95
C ASP A 2 7.43 2.90 14.35
N SER A 3 8.27 1.86 14.30
CA SER A 3 9.71 1.94 14.63
C SER A 3 10.61 2.16 13.41
N LEU A 4 10.08 2.13 12.19
CA LEU A 4 10.86 2.29 10.96
C LEU A 4 11.01 3.78 10.62
N PRO A 5 12.23 4.33 10.49
CA PRO A 5 12.43 5.75 10.18
C PRO A 5 11.75 6.19 8.88
N ALA A 6 11.75 5.34 7.86
CA ALA A 6 11.06 5.60 6.60
C ALA A 6 9.54 5.72 6.76
N TYR A 7 8.94 4.90 7.63
CA TYR A 7 7.51 4.97 7.93
C TYR A 7 7.16 6.26 8.67
N ILE A 8 7.97 6.64 9.68
CA ILE A 8 7.77 7.88 10.43
C ILE A 8 7.85 9.08 9.49
N ALA A 9 8.87 9.15 8.62
CA ALA A 9 9.01 10.23 7.66
C ALA A 9 7.82 10.31 6.68
N ALA A 10 7.34 9.18 6.18
CA ALA A 10 6.16 9.12 5.31
C ALA A 10 4.89 9.56 6.05
N GLN A 11 4.75 9.20 7.33
CA GLN A 11 3.64 9.62 8.17
C GLN A 11 3.65 11.13 8.41
N ASP A 12 4.81 11.71 8.69
CA ASP A 12 4.98 13.15 8.89
C ASP A 12 4.65 13.92 7.60
N GLU A 13 5.11 13.42 6.44
CA GLU A 13 4.79 14.02 5.14
C GLU A 13 3.30 13.92 4.83
N TYR A 14 2.68 12.78 5.08
CA TYR A 14 1.24 12.60 4.90
C TYR A 14 0.42 13.51 5.80
N ASN A 15 0.82 13.67 7.06
CA ASN A 15 0.18 14.59 8.00
C ASN A 15 0.29 16.05 7.53
N ALA A 16 1.44 16.46 6.99
CA ALA A 16 1.61 17.80 6.42
C ALA A 16 0.72 18.04 5.20
N ILE A 17 0.48 17.01 4.39
CA ILE A 17 -0.48 17.04 3.28
C ILE A 17 -1.90 17.20 3.79
N LEU A 18 -2.31 16.44 4.82
CA LEU A 18 -3.62 16.57 5.46
C LEU A 18 -3.87 17.99 5.98
N GLU A 19 -2.93 18.56 6.72
CA GLU A 19 -3.05 19.93 7.24
C GLU A 19 -3.23 20.97 6.12
N ARG A 20 -2.54 20.80 4.98
CA ARG A 20 -2.73 21.67 3.82
C ARG A 20 -4.12 21.53 3.21
N CYS A 21 -4.64 20.32 3.08
CA CYS A 21 -5.99 20.07 2.59
C CYS A 21 -7.05 20.71 3.49
N ASP A 22 -6.92 20.51 4.80
CA ASP A 22 -7.84 21.08 5.78
C ASP A 22 -7.80 22.61 5.77
N SER A 23 -6.61 23.20 5.61
CA SER A 23 -6.44 24.65 5.49
C SER A 23 -7.10 25.21 4.24
N GLU A 24 -7.02 24.53 3.10
CA GLU A 24 -7.67 24.95 1.86
C GLU A 24 -9.20 24.86 1.96
N ILE A 25 -9.74 23.81 2.58
CA ILE A 25 -11.16 23.66 2.83
C ILE A 25 -11.65 24.77 3.76
N ALA A 26 -10.97 24.99 4.89
CA ALA A 26 -11.33 26.02 5.87
C ALA A 26 -11.31 27.41 5.25
N ARG A 27 -10.32 27.73 4.41
CA ARG A 27 -10.26 29.02 3.69
C ARG A 27 -11.45 29.21 2.75
N GLY A 28 -11.84 28.16 2.02
CA GLY A 28 -13.01 28.18 1.13
C GLY A 28 -14.33 28.39 1.89
N GLU A 29 -14.47 27.74 3.04
CA GLU A 29 -15.64 27.88 3.92
C GLU A 29 -15.74 29.28 4.55
N GLU A 30 -14.61 29.84 4.97
CA GLU A 30 -14.55 31.21 5.49
C GLU A 30 -14.92 32.24 4.40
N GLU A 31 -14.41 32.06 3.19
CA GLU A 31 -14.75 32.93 2.06
C GLU A 31 -16.24 32.85 1.72
N LEU A 32 -16.80 31.63 1.65
CA LEU A 32 -18.24 31.43 1.43
C LEU A 32 -19.06 32.09 2.52
N THR A 33 -18.69 31.93 3.79
CA THR A 33 -19.37 32.51 4.93
C THR A 33 -19.36 34.07 4.84
N ARG A 34 -18.20 34.66 4.53
CA ARG A 34 -18.06 36.11 4.35
C ARG A 34 -18.94 36.63 3.22
N CYS A 35 -18.96 35.95 2.07
CA CYS A 35 -19.79 36.33 0.94
C CYS A 35 -21.29 36.18 1.25
N TYR A 36 -21.66 35.14 1.99
CA TYR A 36 -23.03 34.89 2.41
C TYR A 36 -23.53 35.99 3.39
N VAL A 37 -22.74 36.36 4.39
CA VAL A 37 -23.06 37.48 5.31
C VAL A 37 -23.23 38.78 4.54
N ALA A 38 -22.30 39.13 3.64
CA ALA A 38 -22.40 40.33 2.82
C ALA A 38 -23.64 40.33 1.89
N PHE A 39 -24.05 39.13 1.43
CA PHE A 39 -25.30 39.02 0.67
C PHE A 39 -26.53 39.29 1.54
N LEU A 40 -26.59 38.72 2.75
CA LEU A 40 -27.71 38.95 3.69
C LEU A 40 -27.86 40.41 4.07
N ASP A 41 -26.76 41.10 4.35
CA ASP A 41 -26.75 42.50 4.74
C ASP A 41 -27.24 43.40 3.60
N GLY A 42 -26.92 43.06 2.35
CA GLY A 42 -27.26 43.87 1.18
C GLY A 42 -28.55 43.49 0.46
N GLN A 43 -29.13 42.31 0.73
CA GLN A 43 -30.21 41.73 -0.07
C GLN A 43 -31.44 42.65 -0.25
N ASN A 44 -31.78 43.43 0.75
CA ASN A 44 -32.93 44.33 0.72
C ASN A 44 -32.68 45.62 -0.10
N SER A 45 -31.41 45.91 -0.40
CA SER A 45 -30.98 47.11 -1.13
C SER A 45 -30.57 46.82 -2.58
N PHE A 46 -30.39 45.55 -2.94
CA PHE A 46 -29.95 45.18 -4.28
C PHE A 46 -31.09 45.23 -5.30
N PRO A 47 -30.87 45.83 -6.48
CA PRO A 47 -31.74 45.64 -7.63
C PRO A 47 -31.85 44.12 -7.98
N GLU A 48 -33.01 43.69 -8.46
CA GLU A 48 -33.29 42.27 -8.75
C GLU A 48 -32.24 41.59 -9.63
N PRO A 49 -31.68 42.19 -10.69
CA PRO A 49 -30.63 41.53 -11.49
C PRO A 49 -29.34 41.29 -10.69
N ILE A 50 -28.99 42.16 -9.76
CA ILE A 50 -27.83 42.03 -8.90
C ILE A 50 -28.07 40.97 -7.85
N LEU A 51 -29.28 40.90 -7.29
CA LEU A 51 -29.67 39.87 -6.34
C LEU A 51 -29.50 38.47 -6.95
N ARG A 52 -30.05 38.25 -8.16
CA ARG A 52 -29.92 36.97 -8.87
C ARG A 52 -28.47 36.61 -9.18
N LYS A 53 -27.66 37.59 -9.56
CA LYS A 53 -26.22 37.37 -9.82
C LYS A 53 -25.52 36.94 -8.55
N ARG A 54 -25.73 37.58 -7.42
CA ARG A 54 -25.12 37.23 -6.13
C ARG A 54 -25.57 35.86 -5.62
N GLN A 55 -26.85 35.52 -5.78
CA GLN A 55 -27.33 34.18 -5.47
C GLN A 55 -26.62 33.11 -6.29
N LYS A 56 -26.45 33.36 -7.60
CA LYS A 56 -25.73 32.44 -8.46
C LYS A 56 -24.25 32.30 -8.06
N GLU A 57 -23.58 33.42 -7.75
CA GLU A 57 -22.18 33.40 -7.28
C GLU A 57 -22.01 32.55 -6.02
N LEU A 58 -22.95 32.70 -5.04
CA LEU A 58 -22.93 31.85 -3.83
C LEU A 58 -23.16 30.38 -4.15
N GLN A 59 -24.10 30.06 -5.03
CA GLN A 59 -24.33 28.67 -5.45
C GLN A 59 -23.09 28.11 -6.13
N ASP A 60 -22.48 28.85 -7.06
CA ASP A 60 -21.26 28.45 -7.74
C ASP A 60 -20.06 28.22 -6.76
N MET A 61 -20.03 28.97 -5.64
CA MET A 61 -19.03 28.78 -4.57
C MET A 61 -19.29 27.49 -3.80
N VAL A 62 -20.55 27.18 -3.46
CA VAL A 62 -20.92 25.93 -2.81
C VAL A 62 -20.55 24.74 -3.69
N ASP A 63 -20.94 24.78 -4.97
CA ASP A 63 -20.68 23.69 -5.92
C ASP A 63 -19.16 23.46 -6.09
N ARG A 64 -18.37 24.53 -6.21
CA ARG A 64 -16.90 24.43 -6.24
C ARG A 64 -16.33 23.83 -4.96
N GLY A 65 -16.87 24.17 -3.80
CA GLY A 65 -16.46 23.62 -2.51
C GLY A 65 -16.70 22.11 -2.42
N VAL A 66 -17.80 21.61 -2.98
CA VAL A 66 -18.08 20.15 -3.05
C VAL A 66 -17.06 19.46 -3.95
N ILE A 67 -16.85 20.00 -5.16
CA ILE A 67 -15.89 19.44 -6.13
C ILE A 67 -14.47 19.43 -5.53
N LEU A 68 -14.07 20.51 -4.86
CA LEU A 68 -12.75 20.60 -4.22
C LEU A 68 -12.56 19.49 -3.17
N ARG A 69 -13.56 19.24 -2.31
CA ARG A 69 -13.48 18.19 -1.30
C ARG A 69 -13.33 16.79 -1.92
N GLU A 70 -14.04 16.51 -3.00
CA GLU A 70 -13.91 15.24 -3.73
C GLU A 70 -12.51 15.09 -4.33
N GLN A 71 -12.01 16.12 -5.00
CA GLN A 71 -10.67 16.12 -5.59
C GLN A 71 -9.57 15.96 -4.54
N LEU A 72 -9.69 16.64 -3.39
CA LEU A 72 -8.73 16.52 -2.29
C LEU A 72 -8.77 15.12 -1.68
N LYS A 73 -9.95 14.51 -1.57
CA LYS A 73 -10.08 13.12 -1.08
C LYS A 73 -9.36 12.13 -2.00
N ASP A 74 -9.57 12.24 -3.31
CA ASP A 74 -8.91 11.37 -4.29
C ASP A 74 -7.39 11.58 -4.29
N TRP A 75 -6.96 12.84 -4.16
CA TRP A 75 -5.55 13.16 -4.06
C TRP A 75 -4.90 12.62 -2.79
N LEU A 76 -5.59 12.66 -1.64
CA LEU A 76 -5.11 12.08 -0.38
C LEU A 76 -4.94 10.57 -0.47
N VAL A 77 -5.83 9.86 -1.16
CA VAL A 77 -5.68 8.42 -1.40
C VAL A 77 -4.42 8.15 -2.24
N GLN A 78 -4.22 8.91 -3.32
CA GLN A 78 -3.04 8.77 -4.17
C GLN A 78 -1.74 9.11 -3.43
N ALA A 79 -1.76 10.18 -2.62
CA ALA A 79 -0.61 10.56 -1.80
C ALA A 79 -0.26 9.46 -0.77
N HIS A 80 -1.27 8.93 -0.08
CA HIS A 80 -1.09 7.79 0.82
C HIS A 80 -0.44 6.61 0.10
N ASP A 81 -1.01 6.18 -1.01
CA ASP A 81 -0.50 5.02 -1.75
C ASP A 81 0.92 5.25 -2.27
N SER A 82 1.23 6.46 -2.74
CA SER A 82 2.58 6.79 -3.22
C SER A 82 3.63 6.78 -2.11
N LEU A 83 3.27 7.18 -0.89
CA LEU A 83 4.17 7.22 0.25
C LEU A 83 4.35 5.84 0.91
N PHE A 84 3.27 5.08 1.08
CA PHE A 84 3.30 3.87 1.87
C PHE A 84 3.53 2.58 1.06
N THR A 85 3.10 2.51 -0.20
CA THR A 85 3.30 1.31 -1.04
C THR A 85 4.77 0.89 -1.17
N PRO A 86 5.75 1.79 -1.43
CA PRO A 86 7.15 1.39 -1.51
C PRO A 86 7.70 0.89 -0.17
N ILE A 87 7.20 1.41 0.95
CA ILE A 87 7.60 0.98 2.29
C ILE A 87 7.09 -0.44 2.55
N VAL A 88 5.81 -0.70 2.25
CA VAL A 88 5.21 -2.04 2.37
C VAL A 88 5.96 -3.03 1.50
N ALA A 89 6.25 -2.70 0.24
CA ALA A 89 7.02 -3.57 -0.65
C ALA A 89 8.42 -3.89 -0.12
N THR A 90 9.07 -2.93 0.56
CA THR A 90 10.37 -3.15 1.19
C THR A 90 10.27 -4.09 2.39
N ILE A 91 9.22 -3.95 3.19
CA ILE A 91 8.93 -4.84 4.33
C ILE A 91 8.63 -6.26 3.83
N ASP A 92 7.80 -6.40 2.81
CA ASP A 92 7.44 -7.71 2.25
C ASP A 92 8.69 -8.47 1.76
N LYS A 93 9.60 -7.80 1.06
CA LYS A 93 10.89 -8.38 0.66
C LYS A 93 11.77 -8.76 1.86
N ALA A 94 11.78 -7.96 2.92
CA ALA A 94 12.52 -8.29 4.12
C ALA A 94 11.93 -9.51 4.83
N VAL A 95 10.60 -9.61 4.93
CA VAL A 95 9.89 -10.79 5.47
C VAL A 95 10.26 -12.04 4.66
N GLU A 96 10.23 -11.96 3.33
CA GLU A 96 10.62 -13.06 2.45
C GLU A 96 12.06 -13.51 2.73
N ARG A 97 13.03 -12.60 2.77
CA ARG A 97 14.44 -12.95 3.06
C ARG A 97 14.62 -13.58 4.43
N VAL A 98 13.95 -13.04 5.48
CA VAL A 98 14.00 -13.61 6.83
C VAL A 98 13.40 -15.01 6.86
N CYS A 99 12.27 -15.22 6.20
CA CYS A 99 11.62 -16.53 6.12
C CYS A 99 12.50 -17.56 5.40
N LEU A 100 13.08 -17.21 4.25
CA LEU A 100 13.97 -18.09 3.49
C LEU A 100 15.23 -18.43 4.29
N ARG A 101 15.86 -17.45 4.95
CA ARG A 101 17.07 -17.67 5.75
C ARG A 101 16.85 -18.61 6.93
N ASN A 102 15.68 -18.54 7.55
CA ASN A 102 15.34 -19.34 8.73
C ASN A 102 14.50 -20.58 8.43
N ASN A 103 14.23 -20.89 7.15
CA ASN A 103 13.38 -21.99 6.71
C ASN A 103 11.95 -21.95 7.31
N TYR A 104 11.38 -20.77 7.45
CA TYR A 104 9.99 -20.64 7.84
C TYR A 104 9.08 -20.84 6.62
N ALA A 105 8.04 -21.66 6.77
CA ALA A 105 7.11 -21.96 5.69
C ALA A 105 6.15 -20.80 5.37
N TYR A 106 5.84 -19.98 6.36
CA TYR A 106 4.93 -18.82 6.24
C TYR A 106 5.17 -17.81 7.36
N ALA A 107 4.85 -16.55 7.08
CA ALA A 107 4.76 -15.47 8.07
C ALA A 107 3.31 -14.98 8.15
N ILE A 108 2.86 -14.64 9.34
CA ILE A 108 1.49 -14.21 9.62
C ILE A 108 1.55 -12.84 10.29
N ASP A 109 0.79 -11.88 9.74
CA ASP A 109 0.54 -10.60 10.38
C ASP A 109 -0.56 -10.79 11.44
N THR A 110 -0.18 -10.73 12.72
CA THR A 110 -1.10 -10.95 13.84
C THR A 110 -2.06 -9.78 14.06
N ASP A 111 -1.74 -8.58 13.59
CA ASP A 111 -2.58 -7.39 13.75
C ASP A 111 -3.75 -7.39 12.76
N LYS A 112 -3.54 -7.91 11.57
CA LYS A 112 -4.60 -8.11 10.56
C LYS A 112 -5.42 -9.38 10.79
N ALA A 113 -5.28 -10.02 11.91
CA ALA A 113 -5.58 -11.39 12.26
C ALA A 113 -6.96 -11.91 11.86
N ALA A 114 -6.97 -12.74 10.82
CA ALA A 114 -7.93 -13.83 10.69
C ALA A 114 -7.67 -14.96 11.71
N TYR A 115 -6.55 -14.95 12.41
CA TYR A 115 -6.13 -15.99 13.33
C TYR A 115 -6.45 -15.60 14.78
N ARG A 116 -7.23 -16.45 15.45
CA ARG A 116 -7.61 -16.23 16.87
C ARG A 116 -6.52 -16.65 17.85
N PHE A 117 -5.60 -17.50 17.41
CA PHE A 117 -4.57 -18.06 18.28
C PHE A 117 -3.37 -18.52 17.47
N VAL A 118 -2.18 -18.17 17.93
CA VAL A 118 -0.89 -18.72 17.47
C VAL A 118 -0.25 -19.41 18.67
N ASN A 119 0.04 -20.71 18.55
CA ASN A 119 0.67 -21.46 19.64
C ASN A 119 2.11 -20.96 19.83
N PRO A 120 2.47 -20.41 21.00
CA PRO A 120 3.80 -19.87 21.25
C PRO A 120 4.92 -20.94 21.24
N ALA A 121 4.57 -22.22 21.32
CA ALA A 121 5.55 -23.29 21.21
C ALA A 121 6.04 -23.53 19.77
N PHE A 122 5.27 -23.10 18.76
CA PHE A 122 5.56 -23.29 17.35
C PHE A 122 5.67 -21.96 16.58
N GLY A 123 5.06 -20.89 17.11
CA GLY A 123 5.15 -19.54 16.56
C GLY A 123 6.39 -18.83 17.08
N VAL A 124 7.16 -18.24 16.17
CA VAL A 124 8.33 -17.40 16.48
C VAL A 124 7.99 -15.98 16.07
N ASP A 125 8.19 -15.01 16.97
CA ASP A 125 8.09 -13.61 16.62
C ASP A 125 9.34 -13.18 15.83
N ILE A 126 9.15 -12.84 14.56
CA ILE A 126 10.21 -12.42 13.65
C ILE A 126 10.28 -10.91 13.46
N THR A 127 9.47 -10.14 14.18
CA THR A 127 9.36 -8.68 14.01
C THR A 127 10.71 -7.98 14.12
N ALA A 128 11.51 -8.33 15.13
CA ALA A 128 12.84 -7.74 15.34
C ALA A 128 13.80 -8.05 14.20
N LEU A 129 13.76 -9.29 13.67
CA LEU A 129 14.60 -9.73 12.55
C LEU A 129 14.24 -9.00 11.26
N VAL A 130 12.95 -8.77 11.02
CA VAL A 130 12.46 -8.01 9.86
C VAL A 130 12.87 -6.55 9.94
N ILE A 131 12.75 -5.92 11.11
CA ILE A 131 13.18 -4.53 11.32
C ILE A 131 14.69 -4.40 11.05
N GLU A 132 15.50 -5.30 11.57
CA GLU A 132 16.95 -5.33 11.34
C GLU A 132 17.27 -5.49 9.85
N GLU A 133 16.56 -6.37 9.14
CA GLU A 133 16.73 -6.61 7.71
C GLU A 133 16.34 -5.40 6.85
N VAL A 134 15.30 -4.64 7.24
CA VAL A 134 14.87 -3.40 6.55
C VAL A 134 15.88 -2.27 6.78
N VAL A 135 16.46 -2.18 7.97
CA VAL A 135 17.42 -1.11 8.34
C VAL A 135 18.84 -1.44 7.85
N ALA A 136 19.17 -2.72 7.70
CA ALA A 136 20.47 -3.13 7.18
C ALA A 136 20.65 -2.60 5.74
N PRO A 137 21.82 -2.05 5.39
CA PRO A 137 22.09 -1.67 4.02
C PRO A 137 21.98 -2.92 3.14
N VAL A 138 21.07 -2.89 2.17
CA VAL A 138 20.90 -3.98 1.19
C VAL A 138 22.27 -4.22 0.56
N PRO A 139 22.85 -5.42 0.64
CA PRO A 139 24.01 -5.72 -0.19
C PRO A 139 23.52 -5.56 -1.64
N THR A 140 24.15 -4.67 -2.36
CA THR A 140 23.86 -4.45 -3.79
C THR A 140 23.81 -5.82 -4.45
N GLU A 141 22.66 -6.14 -5.07
CA GLU A 141 22.45 -7.35 -5.89
C GLU A 141 23.41 -7.30 -7.09
N ALA A 142 24.63 -7.74 -6.88
CA ALA A 142 25.68 -7.81 -7.91
C ALA A 142 26.24 -9.23 -8.06
N VAL A 143 25.53 -10.28 -7.63
CA VAL A 143 26.08 -11.64 -7.68
C VAL A 143 25.09 -12.72 -8.15
N VAL A 144 23.88 -12.39 -8.64
CA VAL A 144 22.96 -13.44 -9.16
C VAL A 144 22.87 -13.49 -10.68
N ASP A 145 23.31 -12.47 -11.41
CA ASP A 145 23.31 -12.53 -12.89
C ASP A 145 24.47 -13.35 -13.47
N GLU A 146 25.61 -13.44 -12.78
CA GLU A 146 26.78 -14.19 -13.29
C GLU A 146 26.64 -15.70 -13.11
N ALA A 147 25.83 -16.16 -12.14
CA ALA A 147 25.60 -17.59 -11.93
C ALA A 147 24.53 -18.18 -12.88
N VAL A 148 23.62 -17.35 -13.38
CA VAL A 148 22.59 -17.77 -14.36
C VAL A 148 23.16 -17.79 -15.77
N GLU A 149 24.05 -16.85 -16.14
CA GLU A 149 24.73 -16.86 -17.45
C GLU A 149 25.69 -18.04 -17.57
N ALA A 150 26.42 -18.41 -16.49
CA ALA A 150 27.31 -19.56 -16.51
C ALA A 150 26.55 -20.92 -16.57
N ALA A 151 25.32 -20.99 -16.12
CA ALA A 151 24.49 -22.18 -16.22
C ALA A 151 23.85 -22.37 -17.60
N VAL A 152 23.59 -21.27 -18.31
CA VAL A 152 23.01 -21.30 -19.67
C VAL A 152 24.07 -21.63 -20.75
N GLU A 153 25.34 -21.26 -20.54
CA GLU A 153 26.41 -21.60 -21.47
C GLU A 153 26.87 -23.08 -21.36
N ALA A 154 26.58 -23.76 -20.24
CA ALA A 154 26.96 -25.18 -20.06
C ALA A 154 25.95 -26.15 -20.71
N GLU A 155 24.75 -25.75 -21.10
CA GLU A 155 23.74 -26.63 -21.72
C GLU A 155 23.71 -26.59 -23.26
N ASN A 156 24.51 -25.74 -23.92
CA ASN A 156 24.52 -25.62 -25.38
C ASN A 156 25.70 -26.35 -26.11
N GLY A 157 26.33 -27.30 -25.46
CA GLY A 157 27.38 -28.09 -26.07
C GLY A 157 27.03 -29.59 -26.17
N ASP A 158 26.69 -29.96 -27.36
CA ASP A 158 26.64 -31.30 -27.91
C ASP A 158 25.28 -32.01 -27.97
N ALA A 159 24.72 -31.96 -29.16
CA ALA A 159 23.60 -32.76 -29.61
C ALA A 159 24.11 -33.90 -30.49
N THR A 160 23.98 -35.15 -30.06
CA THR A 160 23.76 -36.27 -30.98
C THR A 160 23.04 -37.43 -30.28
N ALA A 161 21.83 -37.65 -30.79
CA ALA A 161 21.08 -38.88 -30.96
C ALA A 161 21.26 -40.05 -29.99
N GLU A 162 20.19 -40.47 -29.34
CA GLU A 162 19.52 -41.76 -29.51
C GLU A 162 18.33 -41.85 -28.53
N GLU A 163 17.15 -42.13 -29.10
CA GLU A 163 15.99 -42.59 -28.30
C GLU A 163 16.25 -44.02 -27.80
N PRO A 164 15.71 -44.36 -26.62
CA PRO A 164 14.77 -45.48 -26.58
C PRO A 164 13.58 -45.33 -25.62
N VAL A 165 12.40 -45.56 -26.20
CA VAL A 165 11.33 -46.46 -25.73
C VAL A 165 10.92 -46.45 -24.24
N LEU A 166 9.67 -46.06 -24.09
CA LEU A 166 8.70 -46.26 -23.01
C LEU A 166 8.86 -47.57 -22.20
N THR A 167 8.85 -47.45 -20.88
CA THR A 167 8.11 -48.39 -20.03
C THR A 167 7.47 -47.60 -18.85
N HIS A 168 6.15 -47.77 -18.76
CA HIS A 168 5.34 -47.41 -17.60
C HIS A 168 5.76 -48.22 -16.37
N GLU A 169 5.92 -47.55 -15.25
CA GLU A 169 5.59 -48.15 -13.95
C GLU A 169 4.98 -47.07 -13.03
N GLU A 170 3.75 -47.34 -12.72
CA GLU A 170 2.84 -46.67 -11.78
C GLU A 170 3.30 -46.95 -10.35
N GLN A 171 3.63 -45.92 -9.56
CA GLN A 171 3.64 -46.06 -8.10
C GLN A 171 2.93 -44.88 -7.47
N ALA A 172 1.70 -45.19 -7.07
CA ALA A 172 0.91 -44.39 -6.15
C ALA A 172 1.59 -44.36 -4.77
N THR A 173 1.85 -43.17 -4.24
CA THR A 173 2.07 -42.97 -2.81
C THR A 173 1.11 -41.93 -2.29
N ASP A 174 0.18 -42.46 -1.61
CA ASP A 174 -0.72 -42.04 -0.55
C ASP A 174 -0.29 -40.75 0.17
N ALA A 175 -1.07 -39.69 -0.03
CA ALA A 175 -1.04 -38.47 0.78
C ALA A 175 -2.31 -38.42 1.66
N PRO A 176 -2.19 -38.16 2.95
CA PRO A 176 -3.35 -38.14 3.84
C PRO A 176 -4.26 -36.97 3.58
N VAL A 177 -5.51 -37.29 3.29
CA VAL A 177 -6.64 -36.36 3.20
C VAL A 177 -6.95 -35.83 4.60
N ILE A 178 -6.89 -34.52 4.80
CA ILE A 178 -7.40 -33.87 6.02
C ILE A 178 -8.87 -33.56 5.80
N GLU A 179 -9.74 -34.27 6.50
CA GLU A 179 -11.17 -34.01 6.60
C GLU A 179 -11.41 -32.69 7.34
N VAL A 180 -12.10 -31.75 6.67
CA VAL A 180 -12.65 -30.54 7.30
C VAL A 180 -13.98 -30.90 7.91
N ILE A 181 -14.07 -30.90 9.23
CA ILE A 181 -15.33 -31.00 9.97
C ILE A 181 -15.92 -29.59 10.10
N THR A 182 -17.05 -29.37 9.44
CA THR A 182 -17.97 -28.26 9.68
C THR A 182 -18.97 -28.64 10.75
N GLU A 183 -19.00 -27.85 11.83
CA GLU A 183 -20.19 -27.60 12.67
C GLU A 183 -20.18 -26.13 13.10
#